data_c693571258a6dadcc4b9611058689425
#
_entry.id   c693571258a6dadcc4b9611058689425
#
_cell.length_a   1.000
_cell.length_b   1.000
_cell.length_c   1.000
_cell.angle_alpha   90.00
_cell.angle_beta   90.00
_cell.angle_gamma   90.00
#
_symmetry.space_group_name_H-M   'P 1'
#
loop_
_entity.id
_entity.type
_entity.pdbx_description
1 polymer ?
#
loop_
_entity_poly.entity_id
_entity_poly.type
_entity_poly.pdbx_seq_one_letter_code
_entity_poly.pdbx_strand_id
1 'polypeptide(L)'
;MKSLFCSLFVAVALSSCSKTGDAVNVQTLDQDFISAWNSRDSGKITGMMADDVAFVQGNAHWKGKDEVGQKWVSATIGTISNLKTSVSSSGTDANTAYEAGTFSVDVAPAAPGEPAGFGEGNYIFLWKKAADNTWKLSFAQLEDLPVQRRQ
;
A
#
# COMPACT_ATOMS: atom_id res chain seq x y z
N MET A 1 41.43 57.47 32.17
CA MET A 1 40.21 57.42 31.36
C MET A 1 40.25 56.14 30.55
N LYS A 2 39.59 55.08 31.00
CA LYS A 2 39.61 53.74 30.41
C LYS A 2 38.29 53.55 29.67
N SER A 3 38.36 53.44 28.33
CA SER A 3 37.20 53.14 27.48
C SER A 3 36.94 51.65 27.46
N LEU A 4 35.75 51.23 27.92
CA LEU A 4 35.26 49.85 27.86
C LEU A 4 34.49 49.69 26.55
N PHE A 5 35.04 48.91 25.61
CA PHE A 5 34.29 48.45 24.41
C PHE A 5 33.51 47.20 24.77
N CYS A 6 32.21 47.33 24.81
CA CYS A 6 31.30 46.21 24.99
C CYS A 6 30.93 45.64 23.61
N SER A 7 31.53 44.52 23.22
CA SER A 7 31.21 43.82 21.97
C SER A 7 29.95 42.98 22.18
N LEU A 8 28.88 43.41 21.52
CA LEU A 8 27.59 42.68 21.50
C LEU A 8 27.69 41.58 20.44
N PHE A 9 27.82 40.32 20.85
CA PHE A 9 27.70 39.16 19.98
C PHE A 9 26.23 38.87 19.76
N VAL A 10 25.70 39.15 18.54
CA VAL A 10 24.40 38.71 18.10
C VAL A 10 24.52 37.29 17.57
N ALA A 11 24.09 36.33 18.35
CA ALA A 11 23.96 34.95 17.90
C ALA A 11 22.67 34.83 17.04
N VAL A 12 22.83 34.75 15.71
CA VAL A 12 21.77 34.42 14.80
C VAL A 12 21.51 32.92 14.88
N ALA A 13 20.51 32.50 15.62
CA ALA A 13 20.02 31.14 15.59
C ALA A 13 19.29 30.90 14.25
N LEU A 14 19.97 30.22 13.32
CA LEU A 14 19.35 29.67 12.12
C LEU A 14 18.44 28.52 12.54
N SER A 15 17.19 28.82 12.83
CA SER A 15 16.14 27.81 12.95
C SER A 15 15.91 27.21 11.55
N SER A 16 16.64 26.12 11.25
CA SER A 16 16.33 25.26 10.11
C SER A 16 14.99 24.58 10.40
N CYS A 17 13.89 25.23 10.07
CA CYS A 17 12.60 24.57 9.93
C CYS A 17 12.67 23.65 8.70
N SER A 18 13.08 22.41 8.89
CA SER A 18 12.76 21.34 7.95
C SER A 18 11.24 21.30 7.89
N LYS A 19 10.62 21.80 6.82
CA LYS A 19 9.26 21.43 6.45
C LYS A 19 9.32 19.93 6.17
N THR A 20 9.08 19.10 7.18
CA THR A 20 8.60 17.75 7.00
C THR A 20 7.26 17.92 6.28
N GLY A 21 7.24 17.73 4.97
CA GLY A 21 5.98 17.58 4.24
C GLY A 21 5.17 16.52 4.98
N ASP A 22 3.89 16.77 5.19
CA ASP A 22 3.02 15.87 5.95
C ASP A 22 3.20 14.45 5.41
N ALA A 23 3.87 13.61 6.22
CA ALA A 23 4.08 12.21 5.87
C ALA A 23 2.70 11.55 5.80
N VAL A 24 2.42 10.87 4.69
CA VAL A 24 1.14 10.16 4.54
C VAL A 24 1.04 9.05 5.60
N ASN A 25 -0.15 8.83 6.10
CA ASN A 25 -0.43 7.64 6.88
C ASN A 25 -0.67 6.47 5.91
N VAL A 26 0.35 5.61 5.72
CA VAL A 26 0.28 4.46 4.80
C VAL A 26 -0.83 3.49 5.19
N GLN A 27 -1.11 3.33 6.47
CA GLN A 27 -2.21 2.48 6.94
C GLN A 27 -3.58 2.95 6.42
N THR A 28 -3.76 4.26 6.26
CA THR A 28 -4.99 4.79 5.66
C THR A 28 -5.08 4.43 4.18
N LEU A 29 -3.98 4.51 3.43
CA LEU A 29 -3.94 4.10 2.02
C LEU A 29 -4.30 2.62 1.86
N ASP A 30 -3.70 1.76 2.68
CA ASP A 30 -3.95 0.32 2.63
C ASP A 30 -5.37 -0.04 3.08
N GLN A 31 -5.90 0.60 4.11
CA GLN A 31 -7.29 0.42 4.55
C GLN A 31 -8.29 0.81 3.45
N ASP A 32 -8.06 1.92 2.76
CA ASP A 32 -8.89 2.34 1.63
C ASP A 32 -8.84 1.33 0.47
N PHE A 33 -7.65 0.78 0.19
CA PHE A 33 -7.45 -0.25 -0.81
C PHE A 33 -8.17 -1.55 -0.44
N ILE A 34 -8.00 -2.04 0.80
CA ILE A 34 -8.67 -3.22 1.33
C ILE A 34 -10.20 -3.05 1.35
N SER A 35 -10.67 -1.86 1.72
CA SER A 35 -12.11 -1.53 1.69
C SER A 35 -12.68 -1.59 0.28
N ALA A 36 -11.92 -1.13 -0.73
CA ALA A 36 -12.32 -1.23 -2.14
C ALA A 36 -12.40 -2.70 -2.60
N TRP A 37 -11.47 -3.56 -2.17
CA TRP A 37 -11.54 -5.01 -2.41
C TRP A 37 -12.79 -5.65 -1.78
N ASN A 38 -13.02 -5.36 -0.52
CA ASN A 38 -14.16 -5.92 0.22
C ASN A 38 -15.53 -5.44 -0.31
N SER A 39 -15.57 -4.23 -0.86
CA SER A 39 -16.76 -3.69 -1.53
C SER A 39 -16.86 -4.09 -3.01
N ARG A 40 -15.89 -4.82 -3.55
CA ARG A 40 -15.79 -5.22 -4.96
C ARG A 40 -15.79 -4.05 -5.94
N ASP A 41 -15.21 -2.93 -5.54
CA ASP A 41 -15.07 -1.73 -6.37
C ASP A 41 -13.76 -1.78 -7.17
N SER A 42 -13.81 -2.50 -8.30
CA SER A 42 -12.65 -2.63 -9.20
C SER A 42 -12.20 -1.27 -9.77
N GLY A 43 -13.14 -0.35 -10.00
CA GLY A 43 -12.84 0.99 -10.49
C GLY A 43 -12.03 1.80 -9.46
N LYS A 44 -12.42 1.74 -8.18
CA LYS A 44 -11.68 2.37 -7.10
C LYS A 44 -10.29 1.74 -6.93
N ILE A 45 -10.18 0.42 -6.94
CA ILE A 45 -8.91 -0.29 -6.83
C ILE A 45 -7.95 0.14 -7.94
N THR A 46 -8.37 0.07 -9.21
CA THR A 46 -7.53 0.47 -10.35
C THR A 46 -7.24 1.96 -10.36
N GLY A 47 -8.16 2.81 -9.89
CA GLY A 47 -7.96 4.25 -9.71
C GLY A 47 -6.86 4.59 -8.69
N MET A 48 -6.61 3.71 -7.72
CA MET A 48 -5.54 3.87 -6.74
C MET A 48 -4.17 3.41 -7.26
N MET A 49 -4.08 2.74 -8.40
CA MET A 49 -2.83 2.28 -8.99
C MET A 49 -2.12 3.37 -9.79
N ALA A 50 -0.79 3.36 -9.78
CA ALA A 50 0.04 4.13 -10.69
C ALA A 50 -0.08 3.55 -12.12
N ASP A 51 0.16 4.37 -13.14
CA ASP A 51 0.07 3.90 -14.53
C ASP A 51 1.14 2.84 -14.85
N ASP A 52 2.29 2.90 -14.17
CA ASP A 52 3.42 1.97 -14.29
C ASP A 52 3.46 0.93 -13.16
N VAL A 53 2.36 0.70 -12.45
CA VAL A 53 2.29 -0.26 -11.35
C VAL A 53 2.85 -1.64 -11.75
N ALA A 54 3.57 -2.27 -10.85
CA ALA A 54 4.06 -3.64 -11.03
C ALA A 54 3.43 -4.56 -9.98
N PHE A 55 3.10 -5.77 -10.41
CA PHE A 55 2.54 -6.82 -9.56
C PHE A 55 3.35 -8.11 -9.69
N VAL A 56 3.62 -8.75 -8.57
CA VAL A 56 4.37 -10.01 -8.49
C VAL A 56 3.64 -10.98 -7.55
N GLN A 57 3.40 -12.22 -8.04
CA GLN A 57 2.85 -13.30 -7.24
C GLN A 57 3.25 -14.65 -7.86
N GLY A 58 4.11 -15.40 -7.18
CA GLY A 58 4.64 -16.63 -7.75
C GLY A 58 5.29 -16.40 -9.12
N ASN A 59 4.75 -17.03 -10.17
CA ASN A 59 5.19 -16.86 -11.55
C ASN A 59 4.51 -15.70 -12.29
N ALA A 60 3.55 -15.03 -11.67
CA ALA A 60 2.86 -13.88 -12.26
C ALA A 60 3.69 -12.62 -12.07
N HIS A 61 4.06 -11.98 -13.18
CA HIS A 61 4.80 -10.73 -13.21
C HIS A 61 4.12 -9.83 -14.23
N TRP A 62 3.30 -8.87 -13.76
CA TRP A 62 2.55 -7.97 -14.63
C TRP A 62 2.96 -6.53 -14.38
N LYS A 63 2.84 -5.70 -15.42
CA LYS A 63 3.22 -4.30 -15.34
C LYS A 63 2.26 -3.41 -16.12
N GLY A 64 1.95 -2.26 -15.50
CA GLY A 64 1.00 -1.29 -16.04
C GLY A 64 -0.41 -1.52 -15.50
N LYS A 65 -1.11 -0.40 -15.30
CA LYS A 65 -2.44 -0.36 -14.69
C LYS A 65 -3.46 -1.27 -15.40
N ASP A 66 -3.46 -1.28 -16.72
CA ASP A 66 -4.42 -2.05 -17.50
C ASP A 66 -4.19 -3.55 -17.34
N GLU A 67 -2.93 -3.99 -17.47
CA GLU A 67 -2.60 -5.41 -17.34
C GLU A 67 -2.83 -5.92 -15.91
N VAL A 68 -2.36 -5.18 -14.91
CA VAL A 68 -2.55 -5.52 -13.49
C VAL A 68 -4.04 -5.46 -13.12
N GLY A 69 -4.76 -4.44 -13.59
CA GLY A 69 -6.20 -4.31 -13.38
C GLY A 69 -6.99 -5.49 -13.96
N GLN A 70 -6.62 -5.96 -15.15
CA GLN A 70 -7.29 -7.08 -15.79
C GLN A 70 -6.91 -8.42 -15.16
N LYS A 71 -5.60 -8.69 -15.04
CA LYS A 71 -5.09 -10.02 -14.67
C LYS A 71 -5.11 -10.29 -13.17
N TRP A 72 -5.00 -9.25 -12.34
CA TRP A 72 -5.12 -9.41 -10.90
C TRP A 72 -6.52 -9.01 -10.41
N VAL A 73 -6.89 -7.72 -10.56
CA VAL A 73 -8.12 -7.20 -9.92
C VAL A 73 -9.35 -7.88 -10.50
N SER A 74 -9.57 -7.80 -11.82
CA SER A 74 -10.80 -8.34 -12.44
C SER A 74 -10.88 -9.86 -12.32
N ALA A 75 -9.76 -10.56 -12.37
CA ALA A 75 -9.75 -12.03 -12.25
C ALA A 75 -10.03 -12.51 -10.82
N THR A 76 -9.73 -11.70 -9.80
CA THR A 76 -9.74 -12.14 -8.39
C THR A 76 -10.90 -11.56 -7.58
N ILE A 77 -11.38 -10.37 -7.92
CA ILE A 77 -12.34 -9.59 -7.11
C ILE A 77 -13.65 -10.34 -6.82
N GLY A 78 -14.06 -11.24 -7.71
CA GLY A 78 -15.24 -12.08 -7.55
C GLY A 78 -15.02 -13.37 -6.75
N THR A 79 -13.77 -13.75 -6.54
CA THR A 79 -13.40 -15.06 -5.95
C THR A 79 -13.01 -14.97 -4.48
N ILE A 80 -12.75 -13.77 -3.96
CA ILE A 80 -12.35 -13.54 -2.57
C ILE A 80 -13.33 -12.59 -1.86
N SER A 81 -13.34 -12.68 -0.54
CA SER A 81 -14.07 -11.76 0.35
C SER A 81 -13.40 -11.70 1.73
N ASN A 82 -13.85 -10.78 2.55
CA ASN A 82 -13.33 -10.61 3.92
C ASN A 82 -11.79 -10.48 3.98
N LEU A 83 -11.21 -9.78 2.99
CA LEU A 83 -9.78 -9.46 2.99
C LEU A 83 -9.43 -8.70 4.27
N LYS A 84 -8.48 -9.23 5.01
CA LYS A 84 -7.91 -8.63 6.22
C LYS A 84 -6.40 -8.66 6.13
N THR A 85 -5.78 -7.67 6.74
CA THR A 85 -4.31 -7.60 6.84
C THR A 85 -3.87 -7.47 8.28
N SER A 86 -2.65 -7.93 8.55
CA SER A 86 -1.93 -7.73 9.81
C SER A 86 -0.55 -7.18 9.48
N VAL A 87 -0.27 -5.97 9.91
CA VAL A 87 0.95 -5.23 9.57
C VAL A 87 2.12 -5.77 10.39
N SER A 88 3.22 -6.08 9.71
CA SER A 88 4.49 -6.45 10.32
C SER A 88 5.53 -5.34 10.24
N SER A 89 5.49 -4.53 9.18
CA SER A 89 6.41 -3.43 8.96
C SER A 89 5.78 -2.36 8.08
N SER A 90 6.05 -1.11 8.35
CA SER A 90 5.65 0.01 7.52
C SER A 90 6.63 1.16 7.62
N GLY A 91 6.67 2.02 6.61
CA GLY A 91 7.49 3.21 6.60
C GLY A 91 7.01 4.22 5.57
N THR A 92 7.32 5.48 5.83
CA THR A 92 6.88 6.60 4.98
C THR A 92 7.97 7.65 4.92
N ASP A 93 8.22 8.17 3.73
CA ASP A 93 8.98 9.40 3.51
C ASP A 93 8.15 10.43 2.71
N ALA A 94 8.79 11.47 2.18
CA ALA A 94 8.10 12.54 1.47
C ALA A 94 7.40 12.08 0.17
N ASN A 95 7.88 11.00 -0.47
CA ASN A 95 7.46 10.57 -1.80
C ASN A 95 7.12 9.09 -1.91
N THR A 96 7.51 8.29 -0.92
CA THR A 96 7.28 6.85 -0.88
C THR A 96 6.73 6.41 0.48
N ALA A 97 5.91 5.38 0.46
CA ALA A 97 5.41 4.72 1.66
C ALA A 97 5.27 3.23 1.37
N TYR A 98 5.49 2.39 2.36
CA TYR A 98 5.27 0.95 2.21
C TYR A 98 4.59 0.36 3.44
N GLU A 99 3.86 -0.70 3.19
CA GLU A 99 3.36 -1.58 4.22
C GLU A 99 3.60 -3.04 3.82
N ALA A 100 4.01 -3.85 4.77
CA ALA A 100 4.24 -5.27 4.60
C ALA A 100 3.68 -6.04 5.80
N GLY A 101 3.17 -7.23 5.53
CA GLY A 101 2.57 -8.05 6.58
C GLY A 101 1.96 -9.33 6.02
N THR A 102 0.98 -9.83 6.74
CA THR A 102 0.20 -10.99 6.33
C THR A 102 -1.22 -10.59 5.94
N PHE A 103 -1.83 -11.36 5.06
CA PHE A 103 -3.24 -11.21 4.71
C PHE A 103 -4.00 -12.52 4.92
N SER A 104 -5.31 -12.40 5.04
CA SER A 104 -6.24 -13.53 5.01
C SER A 104 -7.49 -13.17 4.22
N VAL A 105 -8.08 -14.15 3.54
CA VAL A 105 -9.29 -14.00 2.72
C VAL A 105 -10.18 -15.23 2.84
N ASP A 106 -11.49 -15.03 2.69
CA ASP A 106 -12.39 -16.12 2.35
C ASP A 106 -12.34 -16.33 0.84
N VAL A 107 -12.23 -17.57 0.41
CA VAL A 107 -12.18 -17.98 -1.00
C VAL A 107 -13.49 -18.63 -1.38
N ALA A 108 -14.11 -18.17 -2.46
CA ALA A 108 -15.36 -18.73 -2.98
C ALA A 108 -15.15 -20.21 -3.39
N PRO A 109 -16.20 -21.05 -3.30
CA PRO A 109 -16.14 -22.43 -3.83
C PRO A 109 -15.71 -22.46 -5.29
N ALA A 110 -14.84 -23.40 -5.66
CA ALA A 110 -14.39 -23.55 -7.05
C ALA A 110 -15.52 -24.08 -7.96
N ALA A 111 -16.47 -24.82 -7.41
CA ALA A 111 -17.65 -25.31 -8.11
C ALA A 111 -18.88 -25.33 -7.18
N PRO A 112 -20.11 -25.33 -7.75
CA PRO A 112 -21.33 -25.48 -6.96
C PRO A 112 -21.31 -26.74 -6.12
N GLY A 113 -21.58 -26.60 -4.81
CA GLY A 113 -21.58 -27.72 -3.84
C GLY A 113 -20.21 -28.00 -3.21
N GLU A 114 -19.14 -27.38 -3.64
CA GLU A 114 -17.86 -27.46 -2.94
C GLU A 114 -17.80 -26.51 -1.73
N PRO A 115 -17.05 -26.85 -0.68
CA PRO A 115 -16.87 -25.96 0.46
C PRO A 115 -16.06 -24.71 0.09
N ALA A 116 -16.41 -23.58 0.73
CA ALA A 116 -15.58 -22.37 0.67
C ALA A 116 -14.19 -22.66 1.25
N GLY A 117 -13.20 -21.95 0.71
CA GLY A 117 -11.82 -22.02 1.18
C GLY A 117 -11.47 -20.85 2.11
N PHE A 118 -10.26 -20.94 2.63
CA PHE A 118 -9.59 -19.87 3.36
C PHE A 118 -8.17 -19.74 2.80
N GLY A 119 -7.79 -18.53 2.41
CA GLY A 119 -6.47 -18.20 1.90
C GLY A 119 -5.73 -17.30 2.86
N GLU A 120 -4.43 -17.49 2.95
CA GLU A 120 -3.51 -16.68 3.74
C GLU A 120 -2.24 -16.45 2.92
N GLY A 121 -1.49 -15.43 3.29
CA GLY A 121 -0.20 -15.17 2.68
C GLY A 121 0.49 -13.95 3.24
N ASN A 122 1.58 -13.57 2.59
CA ASN A 122 2.32 -12.37 2.87
C ASN A 122 2.07 -11.33 1.78
N TYR A 123 2.19 -10.05 2.14
CA TYR A 123 2.09 -8.97 1.17
C TYR A 123 3.11 -7.88 1.41
N ILE A 124 3.45 -7.18 0.33
CA ILE A 124 4.14 -5.89 0.36
C ILE A 124 3.43 -4.97 -0.62
N PHE A 125 3.01 -3.80 -0.13
CA PHE A 125 2.50 -2.70 -0.94
C PHE A 125 3.46 -1.52 -0.86
N LEU A 126 3.82 -0.96 -2.01
CA LEU A 126 4.62 0.25 -2.12
C LEU A 126 3.81 1.34 -2.82
N TRP A 127 3.67 2.45 -2.14
CA TRP A 127 2.98 3.63 -2.62
C TRP A 127 3.98 4.71 -3.02
N LYS A 128 3.66 5.44 -4.06
CA LYS A 128 4.43 6.62 -4.51
C LYS A 128 3.52 7.82 -4.65
N LYS A 129 4.06 8.97 -4.31
CA LYS A 129 3.40 10.24 -4.51
C LYS A 129 3.52 10.63 -5.98
N ALA A 130 2.39 10.82 -6.64
CA ALA A 130 2.30 11.27 -8.03
C ALA A 130 2.52 12.80 -8.14
N ALA A 131 2.70 13.31 -9.35
CA ALA A 131 2.94 14.73 -9.63
C ALA A 131 1.79 15.65 -9.18
N ASP A 132 0.56 15.11 -9.13
CA ASP A 132 -0.64 15.80 -8.65
C ASP A 132 -0.81 15.73 -7.12
N ASN A 133 0.23 15.28 -6.39
CA ASN A 133 0.25 15.02 -4.95
C ASN A 133 -0.66 13.88 -4.44
N THR A 134 -1.30 13.12 -5.31
CA THR A 134 -2.02 11.89 -4.90
C THR A 134 -1.05 10.75 -4.66
N TRP A 135 -1.42 9.83 -3.78
CA TRP A 135 -0.65 8.62 -3.54
C TRP A 135 -1.20 7.47 -4.39
N LYS A 136 -0.31 6.76 -5.06
CA LYS A 136 -0.65 5.65 -5.96
C LYS A 136 0.13 4.40 -5.62
N LEU A 137 -0.55 3.25 -5.65
CA LEU A 137 0.09 1.95 -5.52
C LEU A 137 1.00 1.74 -6.72
N SER A 138 2.30 1.67 -6.49
CA SER A 138 3.32 1.51 -7.54
C SER A 138 3.88 0.10 -7.63
N PHE A 139 3.74 -0.68 -6.55
CA PHE A 139 4.17 -2.08 -6.52
C PHE A 139 3.31 -2.86 -5.52
N ALA A 140 2.93 -4.06 -5.92
CA ALA A 140 2.31 -5.03 -5.03
C ALA A 140 2.98 -6.39 -5.21
N GLN A 141 3.35 -7.02 -4.12
CA GLN A 141 3.82 -8.41 -4.09
C GLN A 141 2.94 -9.19 -3.14
N LEU A 142 2.49 -10.35 -3.59
CA LEU A 142 1.77 -11.32 -2.78
C LEU A 142 2.52 -12.65 -2.79
N GLU A 143 2.47 -13.34 -1.68
CA GLU A 143 2.95 -14.71 -1.54
C GLU A 143 1.85 -15.50 -0.86
N ASP A 144 1.16 -16.35 -1.63
CA ASP A 144 0.05 -17.15 -1.12
C ASP A 144 0.58 -18.43 -0.47
N LEU A 145 -0.01 -18.77 0.66
CA LEU A 145 0.04 -20.13 1.20
C LEU A 145 -1.06 -20.98 0.53
N PRO A 146 -0.91 -22.32 0.52
CA PRO A 146 -1.95 -23.19 -0.03
C PRO A 146 -3.31 -22.93 0.61
N VAL A 147 -4.36 -22.77 -0.23
CA VAL A 147 -5.73 -22.54 0.24
C VAL A 147 -6.20 -23.73 1.09
N GLN A 148 -6.67 -23.44 2.29
CA GLN A 148 -7.24 -24.42 3.20
C GLN A 148 -8.75 -24.53 2.95
N ARG A 149 -9.26 -25.77 2.80
CA ARG A 149 -10.71 -26.00 2.70
C ARG A 149 -11.33 -25.99 4.11
N ARG A 150 -12.42 -25.28 4.27
CA ARG A 150 -13.21 -25.38 5.51
C ARG A 150 -13.93 -26.73 5.52
N GLN A 151 -13.72 -27.49 6.62
CA GLN A 151 -14.44 -28.73 6.89
C GLN A 151 -15.86 -28.45 7.35
#